data_bf446175f4190286a1a387263f802c49
#
_entry.id   bf446175f4190286a1a387263f802c49
#
_cell.length_a   1.000
_cell.length_b   1.000
_cell.length_c   1.000
_cell.angle_alpha   90.00
_cell.angle_beta   90.00
_cell.angle_gamma   90.00
#
_symmetry.space_group_name_H-M   'P 1'
#
loop_
_entity.id
_entity.type
_entity.pdbx_description
1 polymer ?
#
loop_
_entity_poly.entity_id
_entity_poly.type
_entity_poly.pdbx_seq_one_letter_code
_entity_poly.pdbx_strand_id
1 'polypeptide(L)'
;MRALVRSASDAEDLTQRAVIAVLKKAGSYRGEASFRTWAGRVTLTEFGRWNRRHRLTAWLSPEIVDPRCSLREVEAAEILRPALLSLPFPMREAFLLSALQELPIEEIAALQGVPIGTVKSRLHHARLKLRQRLSPTTEEKPHVEPA
;
A
#
# COMPACT_ATOMS: atom_id res chain seq x y z
N MET A 1 6.65 4.06 -1.40
CA MET A 1 6.96 3.48 -0.06
C MET A 1 6.17 4.15 1.06
N ARG A 2 5.96 5.47 1.09
CA ARG A 2 5.20 6.19 2.15
C ARG A 2 3.80 5.64 2.42
N ALA A 3 3.07 5.20 1.39
CA ALA A 3 1.75 4.60 1.55
C ALA A 3 1.74 3.18 2.18
N LEU A 4 2.91 2.55 2.30
CA LEU A 4 3.04 1.19 2.84
C LEU A 4 3.44 1.17 4.31
N VAL A 5 3.99 2.25 4.84
CA VAL A 5 4.50 2.36 6.20
C VAL A 5 3.92 3.56 6.94
N ARG A 6 3.98 3.53 8.26
CA ARG A 6 3.34 4.55 9.11
C ARG A 6 4.21 5.80 9.31
N SER A 7 5.53 5.66 9.24
CA SER A 7 6.50 6.71 9.54
C SER A 7 7.22 7.16 8.26
N ALA A 8 7.51 8.46 8.13
CA ALA A 8 8.33 8.99 7.04
C ALA A 8 9.76 8.43 7.10
N SER A 9 10.33 8.32 8.30
CA SER A 9 11.66 7.75 8.52
C SER A 9 11.72 6.28 8.07
N ASP A 10 10.70 5.48 8.40
CA ASP A 10 10.60 4.09 7.95
C ASP A 10 10.49 4.00 6.42
N ALA A 11 9.77 4.96 5.80
CA ALA A 11 9.65 5.01 4.35
C ALA A 11 11.00 5.32 3.67
N GLU A 12 11.80 6.20 4.24
CA GLU A 12 13.14 6.53 3.74
C GLU A 12 14.10 5.35 3.91
N ASP A 13 14.18 4.75 5.09
CA ASP A 13 15.01 3.57 5.35
C ASP A 13 14.64 2.41 4.41
N LEU A 14 13.33 2.15 4.27
CA LEU A 14 12.84 1.11 3.37
C LEU A 14 13.16 1.41 1.90
N THR A 15 13.06 2.67 1.49
CA THR A 15 13.42 3.08 0.12
C THR A 15 14.91 2.87 -0.13
N GLN A 16 15.77 3.27 0.79
CA GLN A 16 17.22 3.07 0.68
C GLN A 16 17.56 1.57 0.60
N ARG A 17 16.97 0.75 1.47
CA ARG A 17 17.16 -0.72 1.47
C ARG A 17 16.70 -1.34 0.15
N ALA A 18 15.56 -0.90 -0.38
CA ALA A 18 15.05 -1.39 -1.65
C ALA A 18 15.98 -1.04 -2.81
N VAL A 19 16.48 0.20 -2.87
CA VAL A 19 17.46 0.63 -3.89
C VAL A 19 18.75 -0.19 -3.79
N ILE A 20 19.30 -0.35 -2.60
CA ILE A 20 20.49 -1.16 -2.37
C ILE A 20 20.27 -2.61 -2.80
N ALA A 21 19.10 -3.19 -2.48
CA ALA A 21 18.77 -4.56 -2.87
C ALA A 21 18.63 -4.72 -4.38
N VAL A 22 18.04 -3.75 -5.07
CA VAL A 22 17.95 -3.73 -6.54
C VAL A 22 19.34 -3.67 -7.16
N LEU A 23 20.21 -2.76 -6.67
CA LEU A 23 21.58 -2.63 -7.17
C LEU A 23 22.40 -3.91 -6.94
N LYS A 24 22.34 -4.49 -5.74
CA LYS A 24 23.04 -5.76 -5.41
C LYS A 24 22.58 -6.92 -6.28
N LYS A 25 21.32 -6.94 -6.68
CA LYS A 25 20.72 -8.01 -7.49
C LYS A 25 20.69 -7.70 -8.98
N ALA A 26 21.18 -6.54 -9.43
CA ALA A 26 21.13 -6.12 -10.83
C ALA A 26 21.72 -7.17 -11.79
N GLY A 27 22.82 -7.82 -11.41
CA GLY A 27 23.42 -8.90 -12.18
C GLY A 27 22.55 -10.17 -12.35
N SER A 28 21.48 -10.30 -11.56
CA SER A 28 20.53 -11.42 -11.69
C SER A 28 19.34 -11.12 -12.59
N TYR A 29 19.26 -9.91 -13.13
CA TYR A 29 18.22 -9.54 -14.07
C TYR A 29 18.45 -10.19 -15.44
N ARG A 30 17.53 -11.06 -15.85
CA ARG A 30 17.65 -11.85 -17.10
C ARG A 30 16.79 -11.34 -18.25
N GLY A 31 16.03 -10.25 -18.06
CA GLY A 31 15.15 -9.72 -19.11
C GLY A 31 13.84 -10.50 -19.31
N GLU A 32 13.56 -11.53 -18.51
CA GLU A 32 12.33 -12.35 -18.60
C GLU A 32 11.04 -11.55 -18.30
N ALA A 33 11.17 -10.45 -17.58
CA ALA A 33 10.12 -9.48 -17.30
C ALA A 33 10.67 -8.06 -17.48
N SER A 34 9.80 -7.05 -17.53
CA SER A 34 10.28 -5.67 -17.55
C SER A 34 11.16 -5.38 -16.32
N PHE A 35 12.15 -4.50 -16.48
CA PHE A 35 12.98 -4.08 -15.35
C PHE A 35 12.14 -3.57 -14.18
N ARG A 36 11.06 -2.84 -14.47
CA ARG A 36 10.11 -2.33 -13.47
C ARG A 36 9.47 -3.46 -12.67
N THR A 37 9.00 -4.51 -13.35
CA THR A 37 8.41 -5.70 -12.71
C THR A 37 9.42 -6.44 -11.86
N TRP A 38 10.64 -6.66 -12.37
CA TRP A 38 11.70 -7.31 -11.64
C TRP A 38 12.14 -6.49 -10.41
N ALA A 39 12.40 -5.19 -10.57
CA ALA A 39 12.77 -4.30 -9.46
C ALA A 39 11.65 -4.20 -8.42
N GLY A 40 10.38 -4.19 -8.86
CA GLY A 40 9.20 -4.27 -7.99
C GLY A 40 9.21 -5.51 -7.10
N ARG A 41 9.51 -6.70 -7.66
CA ARG A 41 9.64 -7.95 -6.88
C ARG A 41 10.73 -7.86 -5.82
N VAL A 42 11.90 -7.33 -6.19
CA VAL A 42 13.01 -7.13 -5.24
C VAL A 42 12.58 -6.21 -4.11
N THR A 43 11.95 -5.09 -4.44
CA THR A 43 11.44 -4.10 -3.47
C THR A 43 10.39 -4.69 -2.54
N LEU A 44 9.42 -5.44 -3.06
CA LEU A 44 8.38 -6.09 -2.26
C LEU A 44 8.96 -7.17 -1.33
N THR A 45 9.99 -7.88 -1.78
CA THR A 45 10.68 -8.85 -0.93
C THR A 45 11.34 -8.16 0.26
N GLU A 46 12.01 -7.04 0.05
CA GLU A 46 12.62 -6.26 1.13
C GLU A 46 11.56 -5.67 2.07
N PHE A 47 10.45 -5.16 1.53
CA PHE A 47 9.33 -4.72 2.35
C PHE A 47 8.75 -5.85 3.21
N GLY A 48 8.54 -7.03 2.64
CA GLY A 48 8.05 -8.20 3.38
C GLY A 48 8.98 -8.61 4.52
N ARG A 49 10.30 -8.52 4.31
CA ARG A 49 11.31 -8.76 5.35
C ARG A 49 11.26 -7.70 6.45
N TRP A 50 11.18 -6.43 6.05
CA TRP A 50 11.07 -5.31 6.96
C TRP A 50 9.79 -5.40 7.80
N ASN A 51 8.65 -5.63 7.19
CA ASN A 51 7.34 -5.72 7.86
C ASN A 51 7.31 -6.87 8.90
N ARG A 52 7.92 -8.02 8.61
CA ARG A 52 8.02 -9.12 9.58
C ARG A 52 8.82 -8.73 10.82
N ARG A 53 9.88 -7.92 10.65
CA ARG A 53 10.72 -7.44 11.76
C ARG A 53 10.05 -6.36 12.60
N HIS A 54 9.26 -5.49 11.96
CA HIS A 54 8.68 -4.29 12.58
C HIS A 54 7.22 -4.44 13.03
N ARG A 55 6.62 -5.62 12.86
CA ARG A 55 5.25 -5.88 13.34
C ARG A 55 5.05 -5.64 14.84
N LEU A 56 6.11 -5.76 15.63
CA LEU A 56 6.08 -5.59 17.09
C LEU A 56 6.31 -4.14 17.53
N THR A 57 6.95 -3.29 16.71
CA THR A 57 7.30 -1.91 17.08
C THR A 57 6.34 -0.86 16.53
N ALA A 58 5.40 -1.23 15.67
CA ALA A 58 4.51 -0.31 14.96
C ALA A 58 3.50 0.44 15.83
N TRP A 59 3.46 0.18 17.15
CA TRP A 59 2.51 0.79 18.08
C TRP A 59 2.99 2.11 18.72
N LEU A 60 4.25 2.50 18.51
CA LEU A 60 4.92 3.50 19.36
C LEU A 60 5.43 4.77 18.66
N SER A 61 5.26 4.99 17.36
CA SER A 61 5.85 6.17 16.69
C SER A 61 4.81 7.22 16.28
N PRO A 62 4.93 8.46 16.77
CA PRO A 62 4.12 9.57 16.30
C PRO A 62 4.47 9.94 14.86
N GLU A 63 3.47 10.40 14.16
CA GLU A 63 3.49 10.69 12.72
C GLU A 63 4.19 12.02 12.44
N ILE A 64 5.23 12.02 11.60
CA ILE A 64 5.86 13.25 11.12
C ILE A 64 5.29 13.57 9.74
N VAL A 65 4.59 14.70 9.63
CA VAL A 65 4.08 15.23 8.36
C VAL A 65 5.24 15.85 7.57
N ASP A 66 5.35 15.53 6.28
CA ASP A 66 6.36 16.14 5.39
C ASP A 66 6.00 17.61 5.13
N PRO A 67 6.87 18.59 5.46
CA PRO A 67 6.58 20.01 5.29
C PRO A 67 6.46 20.47 3.83
N ARG A 68 6.70 19.57 2.86
CA ARG A 68 6.60 19.87 1.41
C ARG A 68 5.22 19.57 0.82
N CYS A 69 4.30 18.97 1.59
CA CYS A 69 2.94 18.69 1.12
C CYS A 69 2.04 19.91 1.24
N SER A 70 1.18 20.15 0.25
CA SER A 70 0.13 21.16 0.35
C SER A 70 -0.90 20.78 1.41
N LEU A 71 -1.59 21.76 1.99
CA LEU A 71 -2.64 21.51 3.00
C LEU A 71 -3.69 20.49 2.53
N ARG A 72 -4.11 20.58 1.27
CA ARG A 72 -5.09 19.63 0.69
C ARG A 72 -4.54 18.20 0.55
N GLU A 73 -3.25 18.06 0.23
CA GLU A 73 -2.60 16.74 0.17
C GLU A 73 -2.42 16.15 1.56
N VAL A 74 -2.16 16.98 2.56
CA VAL A 74 -2.06 16.59 3.96
C VAL A 74 -3.43 16.10 4.47
N GLU A 75 -4.49 16.88 4.25
CA GLU A 75 -5.86 16.51 4.65
C GLU A 75 -6.33 15.21 3.97
N ALA A 76 -6.09 15.08 2.65
CA ALA A 76 -6.41 13.86 1.92
C ALA A 76 -5.59 12.66 2.42
N ALA A 77 -4.32 12.87 2.76
CA ALA A 77 -3.45 11.83 3.30
C ALA A 77 -3.87 11.41 4.70
N GLU A 78 -4.31 12.35 5.56
CA GLU A 78 -4.80 12.06 6.91
C GLU A 78 -6.05 11.18 6.90
N ILE A 79 -6.94 11.35 5.92
CA ILE A 79 -8.15 10.54 5.77
C ILE A 79 -7.84 9.20 5.10
N LEU A 80 -7.10 9.22 3.98
CA LEU A 80 -6.85 8.04 3.16
C LEU A 80 -5.88 7.06 3.82
N ARG A 81 -4.86 7.57 4.50
CA ARG A 81 -3.81 6.75 5.10
C ARG A 81 -4.31 5.79 6.17
N PRO A 82 -5.11 6.19 7.18
CA PRO A 82 -5.69 5.27 8.14
C PRO A 82 -6.57 4.20 7.47
N ALA A 83 -7.33 4.59 6.44
CA ALA A 83 -8.15 3.67 5.67
C ALA A 83 -7.30 2.62 4.93
N LEU A 84 -6.22 3.04 4.27
CA LEU A 84 -5.26 2.13 3.62
C LEU A 84 -4.56 1.23 4.63
N LEU A 85 -4.12 1.75 5.77
CA LEU A 85 -3.44 0.99 6.80
C LEU A 85 -4.36 -0.02 7.49
N SER A 86 -5.69 0.16 7.45
CA SER A 86 -6.66 -0.82 7.94
C SER A 86 -6.81 -2.03 7.05
N LEU A 87 -6.40 -1.94 5.77
CA LEU A 87 -6.44 -3.08 4.86
C LEU A 87 -5.37 -4.12 5.24
N PRO A 88 -5.67 -5.42 5.14
CA PRO A 88 -4.64 -6.45 5.17
C PRO A 88 -3.55 -6.14 4.14
N PHE A 89 -2.29 -6.38 4.50
CA PHE A 89 -1.15 -6.00 3.67
C PHE A 89 -1.28 -6.43 2.20
N PRO A 90 -1.64 -7.70 1.85
CA PRO A 90 -1.72 -8.10 0.45
C PRO A 90 -2.80 -7.37 -0.36
N MET A 91 -3.89 -6.93 0.29
CA MET A 91 -4.94 -6.13 -0.36
C MET A 91 -4.47 -4.69 -0.58
N ARG A 92 -3.85 -4.08 0.43
CA ARG A 92 -3.28 -2.73 0.35
C ARG A 92 -2.22 -2.64 -0.72
N GLU A 93 -1.31 -3.61 -0.76
CA GLU A 93 -0.26 -3.72 -1.77
C GLU A 93 -0.84 -3.81 -3.18
N ALA A 94 -1.79 -4.73 -3.42
CA ALA A 94 -2.45 -4.86 -4.73
C ALA A 94 -3.14 -3.55 -5.14
N PHE A 95 -3.82 -2.89 -4.20
CA PHE A 95 -4.49 -1.63 -4.45
C PHE A 95 -3.51 -0.51 -4.82
N LEU A 96 -2.40 -0.37 -4.08
CA LEU A 96 -1.38 0.66 -4.35
C LEU A 96 -0.65 0.42 -5.66
N LEU A 97 -0.33 -0.84 -6.00
CA LEU A 97 0.27 -1.18 -7.29
C LEU A 97 -0.66 -0.85 -8.46
N SER A 98 -1.96 -1.12 -8.31
CA SER A 98 -2.96 -0.80 -9.33
C SER A 98 -3.22 0.71 -9.45
N ALA A 99 -3.41 1.40 -8.30
CA ALA A 99 -3.87 2.79 -8.28
C ALA A 99 -2.77 3.82 -8.50
N LEU A 100 -1.55 3.59 -7.95
CA LEU A 100 -0.45 4.55 -8.02
C LEU A 100 0.57 4.24 -9.11
N GLN A 101 0.73 2.98 -9.48
CA GLN A 101 1.67 2.56 -10.50
C GLN A 101 1.00 2.10 -11.80
N GLU A 102 -0.33 2.09 -11.81
CA GLU A 102 -1.13 1.70 -12.98
C GLU A 102 -0.71 0.35 -13.57
N LEU A 103 -0.22 -0.56 -12.71
CA LEU A 103 0.20 -1.87 -13.17
C LEU A 103 -1.01 -2.72 -13.58
N PRO A 104 -0.91 -3.45 -14.70
CA PRO A 104 -1.93 -4.41 -15.10
C PRO A 104 -2.02 -5.56 -14.07
N ILE A 105 -3.19 -6.17 -13.98
CA ILE A 105 -3.49 -7.21 -12.98
C ILE A 105 -2.54 -8.39 -13.10
N GLU A 106 -2.12 -8.72 -14.31
CA GLU A 106 -1.18 -9.79 -14.62
C GLU A 106 0.20 -9.53 -13.99
N GLU A 107 0.68 -8.29 -14.07
CA GLU A 107 1.94 -7.89 -13.44
C GLU A 107 1.82 -7.91 -11.92
N ILE A 108 0.70 -7.43 -11.36
CA ILE A 108 0.46 -7.48 -9.91
C ILE A 108 0.43 -8.94 -9.44
N ALA A 109 -0.21 -9.83 -10.17
CA ALA A 109 -0.25 -11.26 -9.87
C ALA A 109 1.16 -11.87 -9.87
N ALA A 110 1.98 -11.53 -10.87
CA ALA A 110 3.37 -11.95 -10.94
C ALA A 110 4.21 -11.39 -9.78
N LEU A 111 4.02 -10.12 -9.40
CA LEU A 111 4.71 -9.49 -8.27
C LEU A 111 4.35 -10.13 -6.93
N GLN A 112 3.06 -10.39 -6.71
CA GLN A 112 2.58 -11.00 -5.47
C GLN A 112 2.76 -12.52 -5.41
N GLY A 113 3.09 -13.16 -6.55
CA GLY A 113 3.22 -14.62 -6.63
C GLY A 113 1.90 -15.36 -6.43
N VAL A 114 0.78 -14.80 -6.91
CA VAL A 114 -0.58 -15.35 -6.74
C VAL A 114 -1.33 -15.40 -8.08
N PRO A 115 -2.38 -16.23 -8.19
CA PRO A 115 -3.23 -16.25 -9.39
C PRO A 115 -3.92 -14.90 -9.64
N ILE A 116 -4.19 -14.58 -10.91
CA ILE A 116 -4.88 -13.35 -11.34
C ILE A 116 -6.24 -13.19 -10.62
N GLY A 117 -6.99 -14.28 -10.45
CA GLY A 117 -8.27 -14.27 -9.72
C GLY A 117 -8.13 -13.80 -8.27
N THR A 118 -7.02 -14.15 -7.62
CA THR A 118 -6.72 -13.67 -6.25
C THR A 118 -6.48 -12.17 -6.23
N VAL A 119 -5.78 -11.61 -7.22
CA VAL A 119 -5.57 -10.16 -7.32
C VAL A 119 -6.88 -9.44 -7.57
N LYS A 120 -7.73 -9.94 -8.47
CA LYS A 120 -9.08 -9.38 -8.72
C LYS A 120 -9.90 -9.32 -7.44
N SER A 121 -9.92 -10.42 -6.67
CA SER A 121 -10.60 -10.50 -5.38
C SER A 121 -10.01 -9.51 -4.36
N ARG A 122 -8.68 -9.42 -4.23
CA ARG A 122 -8.00 -8.45 -3.34
C ARG A 122 -8.36 -7.01 -3.68
N LEU A 123 -8.34 -6.64 -4.96
CA LEU A 123 -8.70 -5.31 -5.44
C LEU A 123 -10.17 -4.97 -5.17
N HIS A 124 -11.06 -5.93 -5.42
CA HIS A 124 -12.49 -5.78 -5.13
C HIS A 124 -12.74 -5.50 -3.64
N HIS A 125 -12.22 -6.35 -2.77
CA HIS A 125 -12.39 -6.20 -1.33
C HIS A 125 -11.68 -4.95 -0.77
N ALA A 126 -10.52 -4.58 -1.32
CA ALA A 126 -9.84 -3.34 -0.95
C ALA A 126 -10.71 -2.12 -1.25
N ARG A 127 -11.28 -2.04 -2.48
CA ARG A 127 -12.18 -0.93 -2.87
C ARG A 127 -13.43 -0.87 -2.00
N LEU A 128 -14.02 -2.02 -1.71
CA LEU A 128 -15.22 -2.10 -0.86
C LEU A 128 -14.93 -1.54 0.55
N LYS A 129 -13.86 -2.02 1.18
CA LYS A 129 -13.46 -1.57 2.52
C LYS A 129 -13.08 -0.09 2.57
N LEU A 130 -12.36 0.39 1.55
CA LEU A 130 -12.02 1.81 1.45
C LEU A 130 -13.27 2.68 1.27
N ARG A 131 -14.20 2.27 0.41
CA ARG A 131 -15.47 2.97 0.23
C ARG A 131 -16.26 3.06 1.53
N GLN A 132 -16.40 1.98 2.28
CA GLN A 132 -17.08 1.96 3.57
C GLN A 132 -16.45 2.90 4.59
N ARG A 133 -15.12 3.06 4.57
CA ARG A 133 -14.42 3.95 5.52
C ARG A 133 -14.35 5.41 5.08
N LEU A 134 -14.37 5.66 3.78
CA LEU A 134 -14.26 7.00 3.21
C LEU A 134 -15.62 7.63 2.89
N SER A 135 -16.69 6.83 2.80
CA SER A 135 -18.04 7.38 2.72
C SER A 135 -18.38 8.02 4.06
N PRO A 136 -18.81 9.30 4.09
CA PRO A 136 -19.39 9.85 5.30
C PRO A 136 -20.55 8.95 5.70
N THR A 137 -20.58 8.57 6.98
CA THR A 137 -21.69 7.83 7.58
C THR A 137 -22.94 8.66 7.32
N THR A 138 -23.72 8.30 6.31
CA THR A 138 -25.11 8.73 6.28
C THR A 138 -25.73 7.99 7.44
N GLU A 139 -25.79 8.65 8.60
CA GLU A 139 -26.66 8.24 9.68
C GLU A 139 -28.05 8.12 9.07
N GLU A 140 -28.45 6.89 8.84
CA GLU A 140 -29.83 6.53 8.57
C GLU A 140 -30.61 6.95 9.82
N LYS A 141 -31.17 8.18 9.78
CA LYS A 141 -32.12 8.61 10.78
C LYS A 141 -33.21 7.55 10.81
N PRO A 142 -33.49 6.94 11.97
CA PRO A 142 -34.65 6.08 12.07
C PRO A 142 -35.87 6.92 11.68
N HIS A 143 -36.58 6.44 10.67
CA HIS A 143 -37.87 6.99 10.26
C HIS A 143 -38.82 6.81 11.44
N VAL A 144 -38.98 7.88 12.22
CA VAL A 144 -40.03 7.95 13.24
C VAL A 144 -41.32 8.21 12.46
N GLU A 145 -42.12 7.18 12.27
CA GLU A 145 -43.51 7.35 11.84
C GLU A 145 -44.22 8.17 12.92
N PRO A 146 -44.87 9.27 12.57
CA PRO A 146 -45.78 9.93 13.49
C PRO A 146 -47.03 9.06 13.64
N ALA A 147 -47.34 8.78 14.89
CA ALA A 147 -48.58 8.14 15.28
C ALA A 147 -49.78 9.02 14.99
#